data_f71291ed1b23e1794f38c21c6ec4acee
#
_entry.id   f71291ed1b23e1794f38c21c6ec4acee
#
_cell.length_a   1.000
_cell.length_b   1.000
_cell.length_c   1.000
_cell.angle_alpha   90.00
_cell.angle_beta   90.00
_cell.angle_gamma   90.00
#
_symmetry.space_group_name_H-M   'P 1'
#
loop_
_entity.id
_entity.type
_entity.pdbx_description
1 polymer ?
#
loop_
_entity_poly.entity_id
_entity_poly.type
_entity_poly.pdbx_seq_one_letter_code
_entity_poly.pdbx_strand_id
1 'polypeptide(L)'
;MQVTNLSRRELLKLAAAGSAAAALPAQAGVSGDPWLVADAIVKRLRRTPRFPARDFLVTAYGAAPCATRQIKAWVSHDEQDMLATPDEGAHDCYAAFKAAIEACAAAGGGRVIIPKGNWFCAGPIVLRSHVHLHLQAGAHVYFSQKPEDYARHGDYDCGARGKLTLSRWQSNDCLNYSPMIYAFNEDNIALTGEDWSAVLDGQGGVPFNAAGDCWWTWKGKNRTINPVSQANTPNYRPGQLSQIAPNPLNAPLEKVAPWLSEDERRQIAGEGSKWSHDEQYLPALSEAGVPLHQRAFGLGHYLRPPMIHLIGCTNVLLEGYHVINTPFWQHHPVHCRNLVIRKVHAESLGPNSDGFDPEACDHVLVEDCMFDTGDDCIAIKAGKNRDTQYGPSQNIVIQGCTMQSGHGAVTLGSEMAGGIENVFARDLVFENKNWASNPLNTAIRLKTNMNRGGYLRHFYVKNVRIPNGVQLSPSFYASLPGSPIASRTVATAAGAVVTFDCDYTPTADTVRTRPPEVSDVHISQVTVGDVSQGGKRGSCYQAVVILGPVASDYNGAQPMPAVLPVRRVTIKDCDFGHPVNDKQPLYLYNVQGLKLDNVRISGQRMDASLSA
;
A
#
# COMPACT_ATOMS: atom_id res chain seq x y z
N MET A 1 -11.77 -35.08 2.07
CA MET A 1 -11.06 -34.92 0.80
C MET A 1 -9.63 -34.49 1.11
N GLN A 2 -8.67 -35.28 0.66
CA GLN A 2 -7.26 -35.01 0.92
C GLN A 2 -6.87 -33.69 0.23
N VAL A 3 -6.22 -32.80 0.98
CA VAL A 3 -5.59 -31.59 0.46
C VAL A 3 -4.50 -32.03 -0.51
N THR A 4 -4.73 -31.90 -1.79
CA THR A 4 -3.71 -32.13 -2.81
C THR A 4 -2.60 -31.12 -2.63
N ASN A 5 -1.42 -31.60 -2.29
CA ASN A 5 -0.18 -30.83 -2.20
C ASN A 5 0.13 -30.21 -3.56
N LEU A 6 -0.27 -28.97 -3.77
CA LEU A 6 0.23 -28.19 -4.90
C LEU A 6 1.71 -27.90 -4.67
N SER A 7 2.56 -28.56 -5.45
CA SER A 7 4.00 -28.37 -5.39
C SER A 7 4.38 -26.97 -5.91
N ARG A 8 5.52 -26.44 -5.44
CA ARG A 8 6.12 -25.20 -5.95
C ARG A 8 6.18 -25.13 -7.48
N ARG A 9 6.26 -26.30 -8.13
CA ARG A 9 6.31 -26.47 -9.59
C ARG A 9 4.94 -26.27 -10.26
N GLU A 10 3.84 -26.52 -9.56
CA GLU A 10 2.48 -26.37 -10.08
C GLU A 10 2.00 -24.92 -9.93
N LEU A 11 2.38 -24.24 -8.85
CA LEU A 11 2.19 -22.79 -8.71
C LEU A 11 3.01 -22.03 -9.78
N LEU A 12 4.22 -22.45 -10.08
CA LEU A 12 5.06 -21.88 -11.14
C LEU A 12 4.54 -22.21 -12.55
N LYS A 13 3.91 -23.38 -12.77
CA LYS A 13 3.29 -23.71 -14.06
C LYS A 13 2.03 -22.90 -14.34
N LEU A 14 1.26 -22.54 -13.32
CA LEU A 14 0.14 -21.61 -13.44
C LEU A 14 0.63 -20.18 -13.75
N ALA A 15 1.78 -19.77 -13.23
CA ALA A 15 2.43 -18.52 -13.58
C ALA A 15 3.10 -18.51 -14.97
N ALA A 16 3.51 -19.68 -15.48
CA ALA A 16 4.26 -19.79 -16.74
C ALA A 16 3.40 -19.92 -18.00
N ALA A 17 2.11 -20.21 -17.89
CA ALA A 17 1.23 -20.38 -19.05
C ALA A 17 0.86 -19.08 -19.78
N GLY A 18 1.31 -17.91 -19.30
CA GLY A 18 1.07 -16.58 -19.88
C GLY A 18 2.27 -15.89 -20.53
N SER A 19 3.45 -16.51 -20.61
CA SER A 19 4.68 -15.81 -20.99
C SER A 19 5.23 -16.21 -22.36
N ALA A 20 4.54 -15.83 -23.43
CA ALA A 20 5.14 -15.63 -24.74
C ALA A 20 4.85 -14.19 -25.22
N ALA A 21 5.24 -13.19 -24.44
CA ALA A 21 5.37 -11.81 -24.91
C ALA A 21 6.87 -11.51 -24.95
N ALA A 22 7.36 -11.14 -26.13
CA ALA A 22 8.75 -10.77 -26.37
C ALA A 22 9.25 -9.80 -25.28
N ALA A 23 10.22 -10.24 -24.48
CA ALA A 23 10.98 -9.39 -23.61
C ALA A 23 11.70 -8.37 -24.49
N LEU A 24 11.30 -7.11 -24.40
CA LEU A 24 12.15 -6.02 -24.88
C LEU A 24 13.42 -6.07 -24.01
N PRO A 25 14.60 -5.97 -24.61
CA PRO A 25 15.85 -6.01 -23.85
C PRO A 25 15.84 -4.88 -22.83
N ALA A 26 16.35 -5.17 -21.61
CA ALA A 26 16.64 -4.17 -20.61
C ALA A 26 17.51 -3.08 -21.26
N GLN A 27 16.93 -1.93 -21.57
CA GLN A 27 17.65 -0.85 -22.21
C GLN A 27 18.67 -0.28 -21.23
N ALA A 28 19.92 -0.56 -21.53
CA ALA A 28 21.03 0.23 -21.04
C ALA A 28 20.73 1.71 -21.29
N GLY A 29 20.96 2.55 -20.30
CA GLY A 29 20.69 3.96 -20.17
C GLY A 29 20.16 4.66 -21.42
N VAL A 30 18.89 5.07 -21.36
CA VAL A 30 18.24 5.81 -22.47
C VAL A 30 18.99 7.12 -22.67
N SER A 31 19.74 7.22 -23.76
CA SER A 31 20.35 8.48 -24.23
C SER A 31 19.27 9.35 -24.88
N GLY A 32 18.23 9.75 -24.12
CA GLY A 32 17.11 10.54 -24.63
C GLY A 32 16.27 11.09 -23.47
N ASP A 33 15.29 11.93 -23.80
CA ASP A 33 14.34 12.43 -22.81
C ASP A 33 13.53 11.29 -22.19
N PRO A 34 13.65 11.04 -20.86
CA PRO A 34 12.94 9.94 -20.18
C PRO A 34 11.41 10.08 -20.27
N TRP A 35 10.90 11.27 -20.48
CA TRP A 35 9.47 11.54 -20.61
C TRP A 35 8.85 10.98 -21.89
N LEU A 36 9.66 10.72 -22.93
CA LEU A 36 9.20 9.99 -24.11
C LEU A 36 8.83 8.52 -23.78
N VAL A 37 9.52 7.92 -22.81
CA VAL A 37 9.17 6.58 -22.29
C VAL A 37 7.84 6.64 -21.57
N ALA A 38 7.63 7.61 -20.69
CA ALA A 38 6.35 7.83 -20.01
C ALA A 38 5.20 8.01 -21.01
N ASP A 39 5.38 8.84 -22.04
CA ASP A 39 4.37 9.08 -23.07
C ASP A 39 4.05 7.81 -23.88
N ALA A 40 5.04 6.98 -24.16
CA ALA A 40 4.84 5.68 -24.81
C ALA A 40 4.02 4.70 -23.93
N ILE A 41 4.30 4.68 -22.63
CA ILE A 41 3.51 3.89 -21.64
C ILE A 41 2.07 4.37 -21.62
N VAL A 42 1.82 5.67 -21.47
CA VAL A 42 0.47 6.27 -21.48
C VAL A 42 -0.26 5.93 -22.79
N LYS A 43 0.39 6.10 -23.94
CA LYS A 43 -0.20 5.77 -25.25
C LYS A 43 -0.61 4.30 -25.36
N ARG A 44 0.22 3.39 -24.84
CA ARG A 44 -0.07 1.96 -24.80
C ARG A 44 -1.31 1.68 -23.94
N LEU A 45 -1.36 2.26 -22.73
CA LEU A 45 -2.38 1.98 -21.73
C LEU A 45 -3.73 2.68 -22.00
N ARG A 46 -3.79 3.63 -22.92
CA ARG A 46 -5.07 4.21 -23.38
C ARG A 46 -5.94 3.23 -24.14
N ARG A 47 -5.43 2.07 -24.51
CA ARG A 47 -6.22 0.96 -25.06
C ARG A 47 -6.87 0.20 -23.90
N THR A 48 -7.99 0.73 -23.39
CA THR A 48 -8.75 0.11 -22.31
C THR A 48 -9.36 -1.23 -22.69
N PRO A 49 -9.63 -2.10 -21.73
CA PRO A 49 -10.39 -3.33 -21.95
C PRO A 49 -11.70 -3.09 -22.70
N ARG A 50 -12.07 -4.04 -23.55
CA ARG A 50 -13.37 -3.99 -24.28
C ARG A 50 -14.20 -5.19 -23.89
N PHE A 51 -15.51 -4.95 -23.74
CA PHE A 51 -16.49 -5.94 -23.31
C PHE A 51 -17.60 -6.08 -24.34
N PRO A 52 -18.20 -7.27 -24.48
CA PRO A 52 -19.41 -7.44 -25.28
C PRO A 52 -20.54 -6.52 -24.80
N ALA A 53 -21.34 -6.00 -25.72
CA ALA A 53 -22.48 -5.13 -25.42
C ALA A 53 -23.67 -5.97 -24.86
N ARG A 54 -23.48 -6.51 -23.67
CA ARG A 54 -24.47 -7.30 -22.90
C ARG A 54 -24.46 -6.82 -21.46
N ASP A 55 -25.66 -6.56 -20.93
CA ASP A 55 -25.84 -6.11 -19.56
C ASP A 55 -26.49 -7.19 -18.70
N PHE A 56 -25.97 -7.35 -17.49
CA PHE A 56 -26.44 -8.28 -16.46
C PHE A 56 -26.80 -7.44 -15.23
N LEU A 57 -28.07 -7.12 -15.07
CA LEU A 57 -28.55 -6.30 -13.98
C LEU A 57 -28.65 -7.13 -12.69
N VAL A 58 -27.97 -6.74 -11.62
CA VAL A 58 -27.93 -7.52 -10.37
C VAL A 58 -29.31 -7.77 -9.76
N THR A 59 -30.28 -6.88 -10.00
CA THR A 59 -31.67 -7.06 -9.57
C THR A 59 -32.36 -8.23 -10.25
N ALA A 60 -31.97 -8.59 -11.48
CA ALA A 60 -32.50 -9.76 -12.16
C ALA A 60 -32.03 -11.09 -11.54
N TYR A 61 -31.02 -11.02 -10.67
CA TYR A 61 -30.45 -12.15 -9.94
C TYR A 61 -30.82 -12.15 -8.45
N GLY A 62 -31.75 -11.28 -8.05
CA GLY A 62 -32.29 -11.25 -6.69
C GLY A 62 -31.66 -10.20 -5.77
N ALA A 63 -30.83 -9.30 -6.27
CA ALA A 63 -30.36 -8.18 -5.46
C ALA A 63 -31.51 -7.22 -5.17
N ALA A 64 -31.61 -6.74 -3.93
CA ALA A 64 -32.59 -5.76 -3.50
C ALA A 64 -31.90 -4.65 -2.70
N PRO A 65 -32.28 -3.38 -2.88
CA PRO A 65 -31.71 -2.27 -2.13
C PRO A 65 -32.10 -2.36 -0.65
N CYS A 66 -31.25 -1.80 0.23
CA CYS A 66 -31.48 -1.75 1.67
C CYS A 66 -31.68 -0.31 2.16
N ALA A 67 -32.32 -0.18 3.32
CA ALA A 67 -32.30 1.04 4.12
C ALA A 67 -31.02 1.10 4.95
N THR A 68 -30.69 2.31 5.41
CA THR A 68 -29.51 2.56 6.24
C THR A 68 -29.88 3.31 7.51
N ARG A 69 -29.09 3.11 8.57
CA ARG A 69 -29.16 3.83 9.83
C ARG A 69 -27.83 4.54 10.11
N GLN A 70 -27.86 5.50 10.99
CA GLN A 70 -26.68 6.19 11.49
C GLN A 70 -26.20 5.54 12.77
N ILE A 71 -24.90 5.23 12.86
CA ILE A 71 -24.28 4.70 14.06
C ILE A 71 -22.99 5.46 14.37
N LYS A 72 -22.62 5.48 15.64
CA LYS A 72 -21.31 6.02 16.04
C LYS A 72 -20.21 5.03 15.67
N ALA A 73 -19.26 5.46 14.84
CA ALA A 73 -18.17 4.66 14.32
C ALA A 73 -16.88 5.47 14.21
N TRP A 74 -15.75 4.83 13.99
CA TRP A 74 -14.51 5.50 13.66
C TRP A 74 -14.58 6.04 12.23
N VAL A 75 -14.34 7.35 12.08
CA VAL A 75 -14.24 8.04 10.77
C VAL A 75 -12.78 8.26 10.35
N SER A 76 -11.88 8.22 11.33
CA SER A 76 -10.43 8.22 11.13
C SER A 76 -9.75 7.36 12.21
N HIS A 77 -8.42 7.34 12.23
CA HIS A 77 -7.66 6.63 13.25
C HIS A 77 -7.77 7.24 14.67
N ASP A 78 -8.31 8.43 14.82
CA ASP A 78 -8.40 9.18 16.09
C ASP A 78 -9.73 9.91 16.32
N GLU A 79 -10.68 9.80 15.38
CA GLU A 79 -11.98 10.49 15.48
C GLU A 79 -13.15 9.52 15.29
N GLN A 80 -14.22 9.74 16.03
CA GLN A 80 -15.49 9.02 15.90
C GLN A 80 -16.61 10.00 15.55
N ASP A 81 -17.46 9.63 14.57
CA ASP A 81 -18.65 10.38 14.19
C ASP A 81 -19.76 9.41 13.76
N MET A 82 -20.88 9.96 13.34
CA MET A 82 -22.02 9.19 12.83
C MET A 82 -21.75 8.75 11.38
N LEU A 83 -21.78 7.45 11.14
CA LEU A 83 -21.66 6.86 9.81
C LEU A 83 -22.93 6.12 9.42
N ALA A 84 -23.27 6.16 8.13
CA ALA A 84 -24.31 5.32 7.58
C ALA A 84 -23.84 3.84 7.52
N THR A 85 -24.72 2.95 7.94
CA THR A 85 -24.53 1.49 7.80
C THR A 85 -25.87 0.85 7.44
N PRO A 86 -25.92 -0.29 6.76
CA PRO A 86 -27.16 -1.01 6.51
C PRO A 86 -27.94 -1.30 7.79
N ASP A 87 -29.27 -1.26 7.70
CA ASP A 87 -30.14 -1.64 8.81
C ASP A 87 -29.92 -3.10 9.21
N GLU A 88 -30.26 -3.44 10.45
CA GLU A 88 -30.27 -4.83 10.89
C GLU A 88 -31.27 -5.65 10.08
N GLY A 89 -30.81 -6.79 9.55
CA GLY A 89 -31.61 -7.62 8.66
C GLY A 89 -31.71 -7.11 7.21
N ALA A 90 -30.86 -6.16 6.80
CA ALA A 90 -30.73 -5.76 5.41
C ALA A 90 -30.54 -6.96 4.48
N HIS A 91 -31.16 -6.93 3.31
CA HIS A 91 -31.04 -7.99 2.30
C HIS A 91 -29.58 -8.13 1.85
N ASP A 92 -29.01 -9.34 2.02
CA ASP A 92 -27.66 -9.64 1.57
C ASP A 92 -27.63 -9.92 0.07
N CYS A 93 -26.97 -9.05 -0.68
CA CYS A 93 -26.84 -9.14 -2.13
C CYS A 93 -25.66 -10.02 -2.59
N TYR A 94 -24.90 -10.64 -1.69
CA TYR A 94 -23.72 -11.45 -2.06
C TYR A 94 -24.03 -12.51 -3.11
N ALA A 95 -25.08 -13.32 -2.88
CA ALA A 95 -25.44 -14.40 -3.81
C ALA A 95 -25.90 -13.86 -5.17
N ALA A 96 -26.61 -12.74 -5.20
CA ALA A 96 -27.08 -12.11 -6.42
C ALA A 96 -25.91 -11.51 -7.23
N PHE A 97 -24.97 -10.82 -6.59
CA PHE A 97 -23.78 -10.28 -7.24
C PHE A 97 -22.93 -11.40 -7.83
N LYS A 98 -22.71 -12.47 -7.06
CA LYS A 98 -21.99 -13.65 -7.53
C LYS A 98 -22.66 -14.27 -8.76
N ALA A 99 -23.98 -14.50 -8.70
CA ALA A 99 -24.73 -15.10 -9.80
C ALA A 99 -24.69 -14.24 -11.08
N ALA A 100 -24.80 -12.92 -10.95
CA ALA A 100 -24.72 -12.01 -12.09
C ALA A 100 -23.32 -12.04 -12.75
N ILE A 101 -22.25 -12.05 -11.95
CA ILE A 101 -20.86 -12.14 -12.43
C ILE A 101 -20.60 -13.49 -13.11
N GLU A 102 -21.05 -14.60 -12.52
CA GLU A 102 -20.90 -15.94 -13.09
C GLU A 102 -21.68 -16.08 -14.40
N ALA A 103 -22.91 -15.56 -14.47
CA ALA A 103 -23.70 -15.56 -15.69
C ALA A 103 -23.05 -14.71 -16.81
N CYS A 104 -22.52 -13.55 -16.46
CA CYS A 104 -21.78 -12.69 -17.39
C CYS A 104 -20.55 -13.41 -17.94
N ALA A 105 -19.74 -14.00 -17.09
CA ALA A 105 -18.55 -14.76 -17.48
C ALA A 105 -18.89 -15.96 -18.36
N ALA A 106 -19.91 -16.74 -17.97
CA ALA A 106 -20.38 -17.89 -18.73
C ALA A 106 -20.91 -17.51 -20.13
N ALA A 107 -21.44 -16.30 -20.29
CA ALA A 107 -21.87 -15.75 -21.58
C ALA A 107 -20.68 -15.26 -22.46
N GLY A 108 -19.46 -15.38 -22.01
CA GLY A 108 -18.26 -14.88 -22.69
C GLY A 108 -17.99 -13.40 -22.45
N GLY A 109 -18.51 -12.85 -21.35
CA GLY A 109 -18.25 -11.49 -20.90
C GLY A 109 -19.40 -10.52 -21.15
N GLY A 110 -19.26 -9.33 -20.61
CA GLY A 110 -20.26 -8.27 -20.66
C GLY A 110 -20.12 -7.31 -19.48
N ARG A 111 -21.21 -6.59 -19.17
CA ARG A 111 -21.24 -5.63 -18.09
C ARG A 111 -22.26 -6.06 -17.03
N VAL A 112 -21.79 -6.24 -15.79
CA VAL A 112 -22.62 -6.46 -14.61
C VAL A 112 -22.96 -5.09 -14.02
N ILE A 113 -24.21 -4.74 -13.92
CA ILE A 113 -24.67 -3.41 -13.51
C ILE A 113 -25.23 -3.45 -12.10
N ILE A 114 -24.68 -2.61 -11.21
CA ILE A 114 -25.24 -2.27 -9.91
C ILE A 114 -25.95 -0.91 -10.08
N PRO A 115 -27.30 -0.85 -10.05
CA PRO A 115 -28.01 0.39 -10.27
C PRO A 115 -27.97 1.31 -9.06
N LYS A 116 -28.44 2.55 -9.22
CA LYS A 116 -28.62 3.51 -8.13
C LYS A 116 -29.36 2.89 -6.95
N GLY A 117 -28.87 3.15 -5.72
CA GLY A 117 -29.45 2.65 -4.47
C GLY A 117 -28.39 2.20 -3.48
N ASN A 118 -28.81 1.79 -2.29
CA ASN A 118 -27.94 1.24 -1.26
C ASN A 118 -28.00 -0.29 -1.31
N TRP A 119 -26.86 -0.94 -1.37
CA TRP A 119 -26.72 -2.38 -1.53
C TRP A 119 -25.84 -2.96 -0.44
N PHE A 120 -26.33 -3.93 0.32
CA PHE A 120 -25.54 -4.61 1.34
C PHE A 120 -24.95 -5.90 0.77
N CYS A 121 -23.65 -6.13 0.97
CA CYS A 121 -22.95 -7.31 0.52
C CYS A 121 -22.18 -7.97 1.67
N ALA A 122 -22.62 -9.15 2.10
CA ALA A 122 -21.99 -9.91 3.18
C ALA A 122 -21.03 -10.97 2.65
N GLY A 123 -20.04 -10.52 1.88
CA GLY A 123 -18.99 -11.39 1.34
C GLY A 123 -18.22 -10.71 0.21
N PRO A 124 -17.26 -11.43 -0.39
CA PRO A 124 -16.42 -10.87 -1.44
C PRO A 124 -17.13 -10.79 -2.78
N ILE A 125 -16.91 -9.74 -3.53
CA ILE A 125 -17.19 -9.67 -4.96
C ILE A 125 -15.96 -10.21 -5.70
N VAL A 126 -16.11 -11.37 -6.37
CA VAL A 126 -15.02 -12.00 -7.11
C VAL A 126 -15.20 -11.76 -8.60
N LEU A 127 -14.31 -10.95 -9.19
CA LEU A 127 -14.34 -10.66 -10.61
C LEU A 127 -13.81 -11.83 -11.43
N ARG A 128 -14.31 -11.96 -12.66
CA ARG A 128 -13.91 -12.99 -13.63
C ARG A 128 -13.44 -12.35 -14.93
N SER A 129 -12.69 -13.09 -15.71
CA SER A 129 -12.20 -12.63 -17.02
C SER A 129 -13.36 -12.19 -17.92
N HIS A 130 -13.13 -11.10 -18.63
CA HIS A 130 -14.08 -10.46 -19.54
C HIS A 130 -15.33 -9.87 -18.86
N VAL A 131 -15.31 -9.69 -17.54
CA VAL A 131 -16.40 -9.06 -16.78
C VAL A 131 -16.07 -7.61 -16.46
N HIS A 132 -17.01 -6.73 -16.76
CA HIS A 132 -17.01 -5.34 -16.39
C HIS A 132 -18.06 -5.11 -15.28
N LEU A 133 -17.63 -4.99 -14.04
CA LEU A 133 -18.49 -4.55 -12.94
C LEU A 133 -18.68 -3.04 -13.00
N HIS A 134 -19.92 -2.59 -13.13
CA HIS A 134 -20.26 -1.19 -13.34
C HIS A 134 -21.29 -0.69 -12.33
N LEU A 135 -20.96 0.38 -11.62
CA LEU A 135 -21.83 1.05 -10.67
C LEU A 135 -22.43 2.29 -11.35
N GLN A 136 -23.75 2.40 -11.35
CA GLN A 136 -24.42 3.63 -11.80
C GLN A 136 -24.23 4.77 -10.80
N ALA A 137 -24.40 6.00 -11.25
CA ALA A 137 -24.38 7.18 -10.37
C ALA A 137 -25.39 7.01 -9.22
N GLY A 138 -24.93 7.25 -7.99
CA GLY A 138 -25.70 7.05 -6.77
C GLY A 138 -25.89 5.58 -6.33
N ALA A 139 -25.15 4.64 -6.90
CA ALA A 139 -25.03 3.30 -6.34
C ALA A 139 -24.06 3.32 -5.15
N HIS A 140 -24.47 2.78 -4.00
CA HIS A 140 -23.65 2.69 -2.80
C HIS A 140 -23.61 1.25 -2.31
N VAL A 141 -22.47 0.59 -2.42
CA VAL A 141 -22.27 -0.78 -1.96
C VAL A 141 -21.61 -0.76 -0.59
N TYR A 142 -22.36 -1.16 0.42
CA TYR A 142 -21.88 -1.36 1.78
C TYR A 142 -21.42 -2.79 1.96
N PHE A 143 -20.13 -2.98 2.20
CA PHE A 143 -19.58 -4.29 2.52
C PHE A 143 -19.82 -4.63 4.00
N SER A 144 -20.01 -5.91 4.31
CA SER A 144 -20.13 -6.34 5.70
C SER A 144 -18.86 -5.98 6.49
N GLN A 145 -19.07 -5.44 7.69
CA GLN A 145 -17.98 -5.19 8.63
C GLN A 145 -17.52 -6.46 9.36
N LYS A 146 -18.28 -7.60 9.26
CA LYS A 146 -18.00 -8.83 10.02
C LYS A 146 -16.92 -9.68 9.37
N PRO A 147 -15.84 -10.01 10.07
CA PRO A 147 -14.76 -10.85 9.53
C PRO A 147 -15.23 -12.24 9.08
N GLU A 148 -16.24 -12.79 9.76
CA GLU A 148 -16.80 -14.11 9.47
C GLU A 148 -17.33 -14.20 8.04
N ASP A 149 -17.84 -13.10 7.47
CA ASP A 149 -18.36 -13.05 6.11
C ASP A 149 -17.27 -13.21 5.05
N TYR A 150 -16.01 -12.95 5.42
CA TYR A 150 -14.84 -13.08 4.55
C TYR A 150 -14.01 -14.34 4.84
N ALA A 151 -14.39 -15.13 5.85
CA ALA A 151 -13.76 -16.40 6.21
C ALA A 151 -14.61 -17.63 5.83
N ARG A 152 -15.67 -17.46 5.02
CA ARG A 152 -16.58 -18.55 4.63
C ARG A 152 -16.69 -18.83 3.13
N HIS A 153 -16.10 -17.96 2.29
CA HIS A 153 -16.25 -18.02 0.84
C HIS A 153 -14.95 -18.28 0.08
N GLY A 154 -13.83 -18.44 0.79
CA GLY A 154 -12.53 -18.73 0.17
C GLY A 154 -12.40 -20.18 -0.32
N ASP A 155 -11.42 -20.40 -1.18
CA ASP A 155 -11.17 -21.70 -1.82
C ASP A 155 -10.37 -22.67 -0.94
N TYR A 156 -9.77 -22.19 0.16
CA TYR A 156 -8.89 -22.96 1.04
C TYR A 156 -9.58 -23.24 2.37
N ASP A 157 -9.93 -24.50 2.60
CA ASP A 157 -10.46 -24.94 3.92
C ASP A 157 -9.33 -25.02 4.92
N CYS A 158 -9.32 -24.09 5.88
CA CYS A 158 -8.33 -23.98 6.95
C CYS A 158 -8.87 -24.39 8.33
N GLY A 159 -9.90 -25.24 8.36
CA GLY A 159 -10.51 -25.77 9.58
C GLY A 159 -11.13 -24.66 10.44
N ALA A 160 -10.74 -24.57 11.70
CA ALA A 160 -11.26 -23.58 12.64
C ALA A 160 -11.00 -22.11 12.22
N ARG A 161 -10.06 -21.87 11.31
CA ARG A 161 -9.75 -20.54 10.77
C ARG A 161 -10.70 -20.11 9.65
N GLY A 162 -11.55 -21.02 9.15
CA GLY A 162 -12.53 -20.78 8.10
C GLY A 162 -12.06 -21.19 6.71
N LYS A 163 -12.86 -20.85 5.70
CA LYS A 163 -12.52 -20.96 4.27
C LYS A 163 -11.87 -19.67 3.81
N LEU A 164 -10.55 -19.71 3.60
CA LEU A 164 -9.71 -18.55 3.35
C LEU A 164 -9.39 -18.40 1.87
N THR A 165 -8.92 -17.22 1.51
CA THR A 165 -8.52 -16.85 0.15
C THR A 165 -7.01 -16.66 0.09
N LEU A 166 -6.38 -17.03 -1.03
CA LEU A 166 -5.00 -16.64 -1.31
C LEU A 166 -4.93 -15.12 -1.37
N SER A 167 -4.13 -14.56 -0.51
CA SER A 167 -3.96 -13.11 -0.36
C SER A 167 -2.49 -12.78 -0.16
N ARG A 168 -2.21 -11.48 -0.20
CA ARG A 168 -0.88 -10.96 0.08
C ARG A 168 -0.99 -9.80 1.05
N TRP A 169 -0.39 -9.95 2.23
CA TRP A 169 -0.46 -8.95 3.29
C TRP A 169 0.91 -8.36 3.55
N GLN A 170 1.04 -7.03 3.40
CA GLN A 170 2.32 -6.32 3.45
C GLN A 170 3.44 -7.09 2.70
N SER A 171 3.16 -7.43 1.44
CA SER A 171 4.10 -8.12 0.55
C SER A 171 4.53 -9.52 1.00
N ASN A 172 3.70 -10.22 1.76
CA ASN A 172 3.90 -11.64 2.11
C ASN A 172 2.65 -12.44 1.75
N ASP A 173 2.82 -13.50 0.95
CA ASP A 173 1.72 -14.40 0.61
C ASP A 173 1.21 -15.14 1.84
N CYS A 174 -0.11 -15.22 1.95
CA CYS A 174 -0.81 -15.91 3.03
C CYS A 174 -2.18 -16.40 2.57
N LEU A 175 -2.78 -17.27 3.36
CA LEU A 175 -4.21 -17.56 3.32
C LEU A 175 -4.87 -16.69 4.38
N ASN A 176 -5.79 -15.82 3.96
CA ASN A 176 -6.39 -14.82 4.83
C ASN A 176 -7.88 -14.64 4.55
N TYR A 177 -8.55 -13.80 5.34
CA TYR A 177 -9.87 -13.28 5.00
C TYR A 177 -9.89 -12.81 3.56
N SER A 178 -10.97 -13.12 2.83
CA SER A 178 -11.09 -12.63 1.46
C SER A 178 -11.08 -11.10 1.43
N PRO A 179 -10.40 -10.48 0.47
CA PRO A 179 -10.62 -9.07 0.13
C PRO A 179 -12.09 -8.81 -0.25
N MET A 180 -12.54 -7.58 -0.10
CA MET A 180 -13.93 -7.22 -0.42
C MET A 180 -14.21 -7.30 -1.92
N ILE A 181 -13.25 -6.90 -2.76
CA ILE A 181 -13.25 -7.13 -4.21
C ILE A 181 -11.97 -7.87 -4.57
N TYR A 182 -12.11 -8.98 -5.25
CA TYR A 182 -11.00 -9.89 -5.52
C TYR A 182 -10.98 -10.38 -6.97
N ALA A 183 -9.77 -10.55 -7.52
CA ALA A 183 -9.55 -11.29 -8.76
C ALA A 183 -8.18 -11.99 -8.70
N PHE A 184 -8.11 -13.19 -9.27
CA PHE A 184 -6.89 -13.97 -9.29
C PHE A 184 -6.64 -14.57 -10.69
N ASN A 185 -5.54 -14.16 -11.35
CA ASN A 185 -5.16 -14.59 -12.70
C ASN A 185 -6.24 -14.34 -13.76
N GLU A 186 -6.98 -13.26 -13.64
CA GLU A 186 -8.03 -12.90 -14.59
C GLU A 186 -7.51 -11.93 -15.67
N ASP A 187 -8.10 -11.99 -16.85
CA ASP A 187 -7.76 -11.13 -17.97
C ASP A 187 -8.96 -10.28 -18.41
N ASN A 188 -8.67 -9.05 -18.84
CA ASN A 188 -9.67 -8.15 -19.40
C ASN A 188 -10.83 -7.93 -18.41
N ILE A 189 -10.53 -7.28 -17.28
CA ILE A 189 -11.50 -6.97 -16.21
C ILE A 189 -11.64 -5.46 -16.02
N ALA A 190 -12.83 -5.02 -15.65
CA ALA A 190 -13.05 -3.63 -15.26
C ALA A 190 -13.94 -3.52 -14.02
N LEU A 191 -13.64 -2.50 -13.20
CA LEU A 191 -14.47 -1.98 -12.13
C LEU A 191 -14.64 -0.49 -12.38
N THR A 192 -15.88 -0.05 -12.65
CA THR A 192 -16.13 1.36 -12.98
C THR A 192 -17.34 1.93 -12.27
N GLY A 193 -17.34 3.24 -12.03
CA GLY A 193 -18.49 4.04 -11.63
C GLY A 193 -18.78 5.11 -12.69
N GLU A 194 -20.01 5.55 -12.78
CA GLU A 194 -20.36 6.67 -13.67
C GLU A 194 -19.74 7.99 -13.20
N ASP A 195 -19.69 8.18 -11.89
CA ASP A 195 -19.03 9.30 -11.21
C ASP A 195 -18.76 8.93 -9.74
N TRP A 196 -18.24 9.86 -8.95
CA TRP A 196 -17.90 9.65 -7.54
C TRP A 196 -19.13 9.50 -6.60
N SER A 197 -20.36 9.61 -7.10
CA SER A 197 -21.55 9.18 -6.36
C SER A 197 -21.75 7.66 -6.39
N ALA A 198 -20.97 6.95 -7.20
CA ALA A 198 -20.84 5.49 -7.18
C ALA A 198 -19.82 5.09 -6.12
N VAL A 199 -20.29 4.56 -4.98
CA VAL A 199 -19.50 4.39 -3.75
C VAL A 199 -19.30 2.92 -3.41
N LEU A 200 -18.07 2.57 -3.03
CA LEU A 200 -17.68 1.30 -2.42
C LEU A 200 -17.26 1.57 -0.97
N ASP A 201 -18.06 1.13 -0.01
CA ASP A 201 -17.86 1.42 1.41
C ASP A 201 -17.46 0.15 2.18
N GLY A 202 -16.20 0.12 2.61
CA GLY A 202 -15.61 -1.00 3.33
C GLY A 202 -16.02 -1.12 4.79
N GLN A 203 -16.76 -0.14 5.35
CA GLN A 203 -17.24 -0.13 6.75
C GLN A 203 -16.13 -0.38 7.79
N GLY A 204 -14.88 0.02 7.49
CA GLY A 204 -13.68 -0.32 8.27
C GLY A 204 -13.70 0.15 9.72
N GLY A 205 -14.34 1.29 9.99
CA GLY A 205 -14.48 1.87 11.33
C GLY A 205 -15.78 1.47 12.04
N VAL A 206 -16.69 0.75 11.36
CA VAL A 206 -18.00 0.36 11.90
C VAL A 206 -17.86 -0.83 12.84
N PRO A 207 -18.35 -0.75 14.11
CA PRO A 207 -18.28 -1.86 15.06
C PRO A 207 -19.05 -3.10 14.60
N PHE A 208 -18.46 -4.29 14.74
CA PHE A 208 -19.08 -5.57 14.41
C PHE A 208 -19.50 -6.40 15.64
N ASN A 209 -19.20 -5.94 16.85
CA ASN A 209 -19.63 -6.59 18.09
C ASN A 209 -19.88 -5.57 19.20
N ALA A 210 -20.50 -6.04 20.29
CA ALA A 210 -20.81 -5.22 21.46
C ALA A 210 -19.57 -4.67 22.19
N ALA A 211 -18.39 -5.24 21.95
CA ALA A 211 -17.13 -4.75 22.48
C ALA A 211 -16.58 -3.55 21.69
N GLY A 212 -17.22 -3.15 20.59
CA GLY A 212 -16.80 -2.05 19.75
C GLY A 212 -15.65 -2.40 18.81
N ASP A 213 -15.36 -3.68 18.58
CA ASP A 213 -14.34 -4.10 17.64
C ASP A 213 -14.77 -3.76 16.20
N CYS A 214 -13.85 -3.21 15.41
CA CYS A 214 -13.97 -2.98 13.99
C CYS A 214 -12.64 -3.35 13.30
N TRP A 215 -12.59 -3.30 11.98
CA TRP A 215 -11.34 -3.59 11.26
C TRP A 215 -10.19 -2.70 11.72
N TRP A 216 -10.43 -1.40 11.94
CA TRP A 216 -9.37 -0.48 12.33
C TRP A 216 -8.82 -0.73 13.73
N THR A 217 -9.65 -1.21 14.66
CA THR A 217 -9.18 -1.56 16.01
C THR A 217 -8.30 -2.82 16.04
N TRP A 218 -8.18 -3.52 14.91
CA TRP A 218 -7.26 -4.67 14.81
C TRP A 218 -5.80 -4.25 14.59
N LYS A 219 -5.54 -3.04 14.13
CA LYS A 219 -4.18 -2.52 13.96
C LYS A 219 -3.45 -2.53 15.29
N GLY A 220 -2.38 -3.32 15.39
CA GLY A 220 -1.61 -3.46 16.62
C GLY A 220 -2.40 -4.02 17.79
N LYS A 221 -3.57 -4.60 17.59
CA LYS A 221 -4.46 -5.09 18.64
C LYS A 221 -3.86 -6.31 19.33
N ASN A 222 -3.94 -6.26 20.66
CA ASN A 222 -3.64 -7.38 21.52
C ASN A 222 -4.88 -7.73 22.36
N ARG A 223 -5.44 -8.90 22.13
CA ARG A 223 -6.64 -9.37 22.79
C ARG A 223 -6.48 -9.62 24.28
N THR A 224 -5.27 -9.81 24.79
CA THR A 224 -5.04 -10.13 26.19
C THR A 224 -4.84 -8.91 27.07
N ILE A 225 -4.25 -7.83 26.55
CA ILE A 225 -3.92 -6.62 27.31
C ILE A 225 -4.49 -5.33 26.71
N ASN A 226 -5.16 -5.44 25.58
CA ASN A 226 -5.76 -4.31 24.90
C ASN A 226 -7.29 -4.38 25.06
N PRO A 227 -7.84 -3.98 26.22
CA PRO A 227 -9.28 -3.87 26.36
C PRO A 227 -9.84 -2.89 25.34
N VAL A 228 -11.12 -3.01 25.02
CA VAL A 228 -11.80 -2.18 24.02
C VAL A 228 -11.53 -0.70 24.20
N SER A 229 -11.48 -0.22 25.45
CA SER A 229 -11.15 1.18 25.76
C SER A 229 -9.75 1.59 25.28
N GLN A 230 -8.80 0.68 25.26
CA GLN A 230 -7.45 0.94 24.72
C GLN A 230 -7.37 0.65 23.21
N ALA A 231 -8.15 -0.29 22.71
CA ALA A 231 -8.26 -0.51 21.28
C ALA A 231 -8.84 0.70 20.57
N ASN A 232 -9.74 1.39 21.21
CA ASN A 232 -10.39 2.60 20.71
C ASN A 232 -9.62 3.89 21.00
N THR A 233 -8.49 3.82 21.71
CA THR A 233 -7.57 4.95 21.75
C THR A 233 -6.73 4.93 20.47
N PRO A 234 -6.39 6.07 19.88
CA PRO A 234 -5.62 6.16 18.64
C PRO A 234 -4.14 5.79 18.85
N ASN A 235 -3.89 4.63 19.39
CA ASN A 235 -2.58 4.15 19.80
C ASN A 235 -1.96 3.20 18.77
N TYR A 236 -2.17 3.49 17.51
CA TYR A 236 -1.43 2.91 16.39
C TYR A 236 -0.03 3.51 16.25
N ARG A 237 0.50 4.11 17.30
CA ARG A 237 1.78 4.81 17.24
C ARG A 237 2.90 3.82 17.01
N PRO A 238 3.79 4.11 16.07
CA PRO A 238 5.03 3.37 15.92
C PRO A 238 5.73 3.23 17.27
N GLY A 239 6.19 2.04 17.62
CA GLY A 239 6.84 1.74 18.89
C GLY A 239 5.95 1.11 19.97
N GLN A 240 4.64 1.09 19.81
CA GLN A 240 3.76 0.40 20.77
C GLN A 240 3.64 -1.11 20.53
N LEU A 241 4.15 -1.63 19.44
CA LEU A 241 4.28 -3.08 19.20
C LEU A 241 4.97 -3.82 20.35
N SER A 242 5.84 -3.14 21.10
CA SER A 242 6.50 -3.72 22.28
C SER A 242 5.55 -4.09 23.42
N GLN A 243 4.34 -3.50 23.43
CA GLN A 243 3.32 -3.74 24.45
C GLN A 243 2.27 -4.78 24.01
N ILE A 244 2.35 -5.26 22.77
CA ILE A 244 1.39 -6.19 22.20
C ILE A 244 1.82 -7.62 22.57
N ALA A 245 0.92 -8.38 23.21
CA ALA A 245 1.17 -9.78 23.52
C ALA A 245 1.12 -10.66 22.26
N PRO A 246 1.82 -11.79 22.25
CA PRO A 246 1.74 -12.79 21.21
C PRO A 246 0.30 -13.25 20.95
N ASN A 247 -0.04 -13.56 19.71
CA ASN A 247 -1.26 -14.31 19.45
C ASN A 247 -1.05 -15.77 19.88
N PRO A 248 -1.85 -16.33 20.80
CA PRO A 248 -1.66 -17.69 21.30
C PRO A 248 -1.86 -18.78 20.24
N LEU A 249 -2.45 -18.42 19.08
CA LEU A 249 -2.59 -19.33 17.93
C LEU A 249 -1.30 -19.43 17.09
N ASN A 250 -0.32 -18.55 17.32
CA ASN A 250 0.94 -18.53 16.60
C ASN A 250 1.94 -19.51 17.23
N ALA A 251 2.24 -20.58 16.51
CA ALA A 251 3.18 -21.58 16.97
C ALA A 251 4.63 -21.06 16.94
N PRO A 252 5.49 -21.50 17.87
CA PRO A 252 6.91 -21.15 17.88
C PRO A 252 7.64 -21.56 16.60
N LEU A 253 8.67 -20.79 16.21
CA LEU A 253 9.42 -21.01 14.96
C LEU A 253 10.07 -22.40 14.88
N GLU A 254 10.51 -22.96 16.00
CA GLU A 254 11.08 -24.31 16.04
C GLU A 254 10.08 -25.42 15.62
N LYS A 255 8.78 -25.17 15.76
CA LYS A 255 7.72 -26.10 15.31
C LYS A 255 7.38 -25.92 13.85
N VAL A 256 7.33 -24.68 13.35
CA VAL A 256 6.88 -24.37 11.98
C VAL A 256 8.03 -24.28 10.97
N ALA A 257 9.26 -24.10 11.46
CA ALA A 257 10.48 -24.04 10.65
C ALA A 257 11.62 -24.87 11.29
N PRO A 258 11.44 -26.21 11.49
CA PRO A 258 12.43 -27.07 12.17
C PRO A 258 13.73 -27.24 11.39
N TRP A 259 13.75 -26.89 10.09
CA TRP A 259 14.93 -26.94 9.21
C TRP A 259 15.93 -25.82 9.46
N LEU A 260 15.56 -24.75 10.18
CA LEU A 260 16.44 -23.65 10.52
C LEU A 260 17.28 -23.99 11.75
N SER A 261 18.50 -23.48 11.79
CA SER A 261 19.33 -23.49 13.01
C SER A 261 18.72 -22.59 14.10
N GLU A 262 19.16 -22.77 15.33
CA GLU A 262 18.73 -21.92 16.44
C GLU A 262 19.11 -20.45 16.20
N ASP A 263 20.32 -20.20 15.66
CA ASP A 263 20.78 -18.85 15.34
C ASP A 263 19.94 -18.17 14.26
N GLU A 264 19.57 -18.88 13.19
CA GLU A 264 18.69 -18.36 12.16
C GLU A 264 17.31 -18.02 12.72
N ARG A 265 16.73 -18.92 13.55
CA ARG A 265 15.44 -18.65 14.21
C ARG A 265 15.52 -17.44 15.12
N ARG A 266 16.62 -17.30 15.90
CA ARG A 266 16.82 -16.15 16.77
C ARG A 266 16.94 -14.84 15.96
N GLN A 267 17.65 -14.85 14.85
CA GLN A 267 17.73 -13.69 13.96
C GLN A 267 16.35 -13.27 13.42
N ILE A 268 15.52 -14.24 13.00
CA ILE A 268 14.19 -13.99 12.49
C ILE A 268 13.25 -13.48 13.60
N ALA A 269 13.29 -14.07 14.76
CA ALA A 269 12.44 -13.71 15.89
C ALA A 269 12.82 -12.34 16.50
N GLY A 270 14.10 -11.97 16.47
CA GLY A 270 14.58 -10.78 17.15
C GLY A 270 14.44 -10.91 18.67
N GLU A 271 14.34 -9.76 19.34
CA GLU A 271 14.22 -9.71 20.79
C GLU A 271 12.75 -9.80 21.26
N GLY A 272 12.54 -10.55 22.34
CA GLY A 272 11.25 -10.68 23.01
C GLY A 272 10.24 -11.49 22.21
N SER A 273 8.95 -11.13 22.33
CA SER A 273 7.84 -11.88 21.75
C SER A 273 7.10 -11.14 20.62
N LYS A 274 7.64 -10.02 20.16
CA LYS A 274 7.00 -9.20 19.10
C LYS A 274 6.76 -9.98 17.81
N TRP A 275 7.68 -10.86 17.45
CA TRP A 275 7.62 -11.70 16.26
C TRP A 275 6.40 -12.63 16.23
N SER A 276 5.81 -12.97 17.35
CA SER A 276 4.64 -13.87 17.45
C SER A 276 3.30 -13.13 17.44
N HIS A 277 3.28 -11.82 17.29
CA HIS A 277 2.10 -11.03 16.96
C HIS A 277 1.81 -11.15 15.46
N ASP A 278 0.57 -11.26 15.03
CA ASP A 278 0.20 -11.57 13.63
C ASP A 278 0.90 -10.71 12.57
N GLU A 279 0.98 -9.40 12.78
CA GLU A 279 1.65 -8.47 11.84
C GLU A 279 3.16 -8.68 11.72
N GLN A 280 3.79 -9.36 12.69
CA GLN A 280 5.21 -9.73 12.66
C GLN A 280 5.38 -11.23 12.38
N TYR A 281 4.42 -12.04 12.78
CA TYR A 281 4.47 -13.49 12.59
C TYR A 281 4.44 -13.90 11.12
N LEU A 282 3.56 -13.30 10.31
CA LEU A 282 3.53 -13.58 8.87
C LEU A 282 4.87 -13.24 8.18
N PRO A 283 5.48 -12.06 8.36
CA PRO A 283 6.83 -11.81 7.87
C PRO A 283 7.88 -12.79 8.38
N ALA A 284 7.81 -13.21 9.65
CA ALA A 284 8.73 -14.21 10.21
C ALA A 284 8.56 -15.59 9.54
N LEU A 285 7.32 -16.04 9.30
CA LEU A 285 7.05 -17.27 8.54
C LEU A 285 7.56 -17.18 7.11
N SER A 286 7.40 -16.04 6.45
CA SER A 286 7.90 -15.79 5.11
C SER A 286 9.42 -15.85 5.07
N GLU A 287 10.09 -15.17 5.99
CA GLU A 287 11.55 -15.17 6.14
C GLU A 287 12.09 -16.57 6.44
N ALA A 288 11.39 -17.33 7.28
CA ALA A 288 11.74 -18.71 7.60
C ALA A 288 11.49 -19.70 6.44
N GLY A 289 10.87 -19.27 5.34
CA GLY A 289 10.54 -20.13 4.21
C GLY A 289 9.41 -21.13 4.49
N VAL A 290 8.55 -20.85 5.47
CA VAL A 290 7.38 -21.68 5.77
C VAL A 290 6.44 -21.75 4.57
N PRO A 291 5.97 -22.93 4.15
CA PRO A 291 5.09 -23.07 3.00
C PRO A 291 3.77 -22.31 3.13
N LEU A 292 3.22 -21.82 2.01
CA LEU A 292 1.99 -21.01 1.96
C LEU A 292 0.81 -21.64 2.73
N HIS A 293 0.58 -22.95 2.58
CA HIS A 293 -0.54 -23.63 3.24
C HIS A 293 -0.47 -23.63 4.78
N GLN A 294 0.69 -23.30 5.35
CA GLN A 294 0.89 -23.12 6.79
C GLN A 294 0.81 -21.64 7.21
N ARG A 295 0.71 -20.71 6.28
CA ARG A 295 0.56 -19.27 6.54
C ARG A 295 -0.93 -18.87 6.49
N ALA A 296 -1.75 -19.49 7.34
CA ALA A 296 -3.20 -19.29 7.39
C ALA A 296 -3.59 -18.33 8.52
N PHE A 297 -4.25 -17.21 8.18
CA PHE A 297 -4.61 -16.11 9.07
C PHE A 297 -6.10 -15.75 8.91
N GLY A 298 -6.99 -16.61 9.36
CA GLY A 298 -8.43 -16.38 9.37
C GLY A 298 -8.93 -16.10 10.79
N LEU A 299 -10.06 -16.70 11.14
CA LEU A 299 -10.71 -16.51 12.44
C LEU A 299 -9.74 -16.73 13.61
N GLY A 300 -9.70 -15.75 14.52
CA GLY A 300 -8.75 -15.70 15.63
C GLY A 300 -7.45 -14.96 15.34
N HIS A 301 -7.22 -14.55 14.08
CA HIS A 301 -6.10 -13.71 13.66
C HIS A 301 -6.59 -12.33 13.21
N TYR A 302 -5.67 -11.36 13.19
CA TYR A 302 -6.01 -9.93 13.07
C TYR A 302 -5.37 -9.25 11.85
N LEU A 303 -5.09 -9.99 10.78
CA LEU A 303 -4.62 -9.42 9.50
C LEU A 303 -5.81 -8.94 8.68
N ARG A 304 -5.98 -7.63 8.60
CA ARG A 304 -7.05 -6.97 7.85
C ARG A 304 -6.85 -7.17 6.35
N PRO A 305 -7.89 -7.58 5.58
CA PRO A 305 -7.75 -7.75 4.14
C PRO A 305 -7.68 -6.39 3.42
N PRO A 306 -6.98 -6.29 2.27
CA PRO A 306 -7.13 -5.16 1.36
C PRO A 306 -8.58 -5.04 0.87
N MET A 307 -9.01 -3.83 0.47
CA MET A 307 -10.35 -3.64 -0.06
C MET A 307 -10.49 -4.23 -1.47
N ILE A 308 -9.67 -3.75 -2.41
CA ILE A 308 -9.63 -4.21 -3.80
C ILE A 308 -8.28 -4.88 -4.04
N HIS A 309 -8.30 -6.20 -4.23
CA HIS A 309 -7.07 -6.99 -4.35
C HIS A 309 -7.08 -7.83 -5.62
N LEU A 310 -6.19 -7.51 -6.54
CA LEU A 310 -6.07 -8.15 -7.84
C LEU A 310 -4.70 -8.81 -7.94
N ILE A 311 -4.64 -10.12 -8.12
CA ILE A 311 -3.38 -10.86 -8.19
C ILE A 311 -3.21 -11.48 -9.57
N GLY A 312 -2.09 -11.20 -10.27
CA GLY A 312 -1.75 -11.82 -11.55
C GLY A 312 -2.66 -11.42 -12.70
N CYS A 313 -3.43 -10.35 -12.57
CA CYS A 313 -4.40 -9.93 -13.57
C CYS A 313 -3.77 -9.13 -14.71
N THR A 314 -4.34 -9.23 -15.91
CA THR A 314 -3.90 -8.46 -17.08
C THR A 314 -5.04 -7.64 -17.67
N ASN A 315 -4.69 -6.51 -18.31
CA ASN A 315 -5.67 -5.62 -18.96
C ASN A 315 -6.78 -5.18 -18.00
N VAL A 316 -6.41 -4.43 -16.96
CA VAL A 316 -7.28 -4.01 -15.87
C VAL A 316 -7.66 -2.54 -16.01
N LEU A 317 -8.95 -2.24 -15.84
CA LEU A 317 -9.45 -0.86 -15.76
C LEU A 317 -10.19 -0.62 -14.44
N LEU A 318 -9.72 0.35 -13.67
CA LEU A 318 -10.35 0.88 -12.46
C LEU A 318 -10.69 2.35 -12.71
N GLU A 319 -11.98 2.74 -12.75
CA GLU A 319 -12.33 4.09 -13.20
C GLU A 319 -13.62 4.65 -12.57
N GLY A 320 -13.57 5.92 -12.14
CA GLY A 320 -14.75 6.76 -11.98
C GLY A 320 -15.60 6.51 -10.74
N TYR A 321 -15.11 5.80 -9.74
CA TYR A 321 -15.82 5.50 -8.49
C TYR A 321 -15.12 6.11 -7.26
N HIS A 322 -15.82 6.07 -6.14
CA HIS A 322 -15.34 6.51 -4.83
C HIS A 322 -15.22 5.32 -3.88
N VAL A 323 -14.07 5.18 -3.22
CA VAL A 323 -13.81 4.16 -2.19
C VAL A 323 -13.66 4.82 -0.84
N ILE A 324 -14.40 4.34 0.16
CA ILE A 324 -14.38 4.88 1.52
C ILE A 324 -14.27 3.79 2.59
N ASN A 325 -13.80 4.17 3.77
CA ASN A 325 -13.81 3.34 4.99
C ASN A 325 -13.22 1.94 4.81
N THR A 326 -12.10 1.82 4.12
CA THR A 326 -11.49 0.52 3.80
C THR A 326 -10.91 -0.17 5.04
N PRO A 327 -10.91 -1.51 5.13
CA PRO A 327 -10.31 -2.20 6.29
C PRO A 327 -8.80 -2.02 6.39
N PHE A 328 -8.13 -1.90 5.24
CA PHE A 328 -6.69 -1.84 5.04
C PHE A 328 -6.41 -1.11 3.71
N TRP A 329 -5.33 -1.38 3.00
CA TRP A 329 -4.99 -0.81 1.70
C TRP A 329 -6.20 -0.79 0.76
N GLN A 330 -6.46 0.36 0.15
CA GLN A 330 -7.67 0.55 -0.66
C GLN A 330 -7.59 -0.24 -1.97
N HIS A 331 -6.49 -0.10 -2.70
CA HIS A 331 -6.24 -0.82 -3.94
C HIS A 331 -4.87 -1.48 -3.90
N HIS A 332 -4.85 -2.80 -3.94
CA HIS A 332 -3.62 -3.60 -3.91
C HIS A 332 -3.54 -4.56 -5.10
N PRO A 333 -3.17 -4.09 -6.29
CA PRO A 333 -2.84 -4.96 -7.41
C PRO A 333 -1.44 -5.55 -7.22
N VAL A 334 -1.33 -6.87 -7.38
CA VAL A 334 -0.08 -7.63 -7.26
C VAL A 334 0.21 -8.34 -8.58
N HIS A 335 1.41 -8.15 -9.13
CA HIS A 335 1.85 -8.80 -10.36
C HIS A 335 0.88 -8.61 -11.53
N CYS A 336 0.20 -7.45 -11.56
CA CYS A 336 -0.72 -7.09 -12.63
C CYS A 336 0.02 -6.43 -13.78
N ARG A 337 -0.52 -6.58 -15.00
CA ARG A 337 0.04 -5.99 -16.22
C ARG A 337 -1.01 -5.22 -17.00
N ASN A 338 -0.61 -4.09 -17.61
CA ASN A 338 -1.50 -3.20 -18.34
C ASN A 338 -2.69 -2.76 -17.46
N LEU A 339 -2.38 -2.11 -16.34
CA LEU A 339 -3.37 -1.63 -15.37
C LEU A 339 -3.56 -0.12 -15.50
N VAL A 340 -4.80 0.31 -15.59
CA VAL A 340 -5.18 1.71 -15.56
C VAL A 340 -6.08 1.96 -14.35
N ILE A 341 -5.70 2.92 -13.51
CA ILE A 341 -6.59 3.50 -12.50
C ILE A 341 -6.73 4.99 -12.81
N ARG A 342 -7.95 5.46 -13.03
CA ARG A 342 -8.19 6.86 -13.36
C ARG A 342 -9.51 7.38 -12.82
N LYS A 343 -9.54 8.68 -12.50
CA LYS A 343 -10.75 9.36 -11.98
C LYS A 343 -11.37 8.63 -10.79
N VAL A 344 -10.54 7.96 -9.98
CA VAL A 344 -10.96 7.32 -8.74
C VAL A 344 -10.72 8.28 -7.59
N HIS A 345 -11.69 8.39 -6.68
CA HIS A 345 -11.51 9.03 -5.40
C HIS A 345 -11.26 7.95 -4.34
N ALA A 346 -10.05 7.92 -3.81
CA ALA A 346 -9.62 7.01 -2.77
C ALA A 346 -9.59 7.76 -1.43
N GLU A 347 -10.65 7.61 -0.63
CA GLU A 347 -10.84 8.32 0.64
C GLU A 347 -11.05 7.34 1.79
N SER A 348 -10.04 7.17 2.62
CA SER A 348 -10.16 6.37 3.85
C SER A 348 -9.12 6.81 4.86
N LEU A 349 -9.55 7.28 6.02
CA LEU A 349 -8.69 7.87 7.05
C LEU A 349 -8.33 6.88 8.18
N GLY A 350 -8.62 5.60 7.99
CA GLY A 350 -8.23 4.54 8.91
C GLY A 350 -6.73 4.20 8.87
N PRO A 351 -6.24 3.39 9.81
CA PRO A 351 -4.84 3.00 9.84
C PRO A 351 -4.49 2.07 8.66
N ASN A 352 -3.35 2.34 8.00
CA ASN A 352 -2.89 1.63 6.80
C ASN A 352 -3.92 1.64 5.66
N SER A 353 -4.62 2.74 5.48
CA SER A 353 -5.54 2.93 4.36
C SER A 353 -4.84 3.62 3.20
N ASP A 354 -3.69 3.08 2.79
CA ASP A 354 -2.97 3.53 1.61
C ASP A 354 -3.91 3.51 0.39
N GLY A 355 -3.83 4.53 -0.47
CA GLY A 355 -4.79 4.71 -1.56
C GLY A 355 -4.58 3.74 -2.72
N PHE A 356 -3.32 3.59 -3.17
CA PHE A 356 -2.97 2.71 -4.28
C PHE A 356 -1.59 2.10 -4.09
N ASP A 357 -1.53 0.78 -3.96
CA ASP A 357 -0.33 -0.01 -3.66
C ASP A 357 -0.01 -1.00 -4.78
N PRO A 358 0.48 -0.55 -5.95
CA PRO A 358 0.88 -1.48 -7.00
C PRO A 358 2.13 -2.23 -6.57
N GLU A 359 2.04 -3.55 -6.47
CA GLU A 359 3.14 -4.41 -6.07
C GLU A 359 3.57 -5.33 -7.21
N ALA A 360 4.86 -5.26 -7.60
CA ALA A 360 5.44 -6.05 -8.69
C ALA A 360 4.63 -5.95 -9.99
N CYS A 361 4.03 -4.79 -10.25
CA CYS A 361 3.21 -4.51 -11.43
C CYS A 361 4.04 -3.96 -12.58
N ASP A 362 3.62 -4.23 -13.81
CA ASP A 362 4.28 -3.76 -15.02
C ASP A 362 3.30 -3.07 -15.97
N HIS A 363 3.65 -1.86 -16.45
CA HIS A 363 2.81 -0.98 -17.23
C HIS A 363 1.54 -0.58 -16.46
N VAL A 364 1.69 0.44 -15.61
CA VAL A 364 0.62 1.01 -14.78
C VAL A 364 0.44 2.49 -15.10
N LEU A 365 -0.80 2.91 -15.27
CA LEU A 365 -1.17 4.32 -15.39
C LEU A 365 -2.10 4.72 -14.24
N VAL A 366 -1.69 5.72 -13.47
CA VAL A 366 -2.49 6.40 -12.45
C VAL A 366 -2.79 7.79 -12.96
N GLU A 367 -4.05 8.09 -13.29
CA GLU A 367 -4.41 9.33 -13.99
C GLU A 367 -5.65 9.99 -13.37
N ASP A 368 -5.57 11.31 -13.12
CA ASP A 368 -6.70 12.14 -12.68
C ASP A 368 -7.42 11.61 -11.41
N CYS A 369 -6.70 10.94 -10.52
CA CYS A 369 -7.22 10.42 -9.27
C CYS A 369 -7.11 11.44 -8.13
N MET A 370 -7.99 11.30 -7.13
CA MET A 370 -7.93 12.04 -5.87
C MET A 370 -7.66 11.08 -4.71
N PHE A 371 -6.76 11.46 -3.82
CA PHE A 371 -6.38 10.67 -2.65
C PHE A 371 -6.53 11.50 -1.36
N ASP A 372 -7.26 10.93 -0.39
CA ASP A 372 -7.35 11.43 0.97
C ASP A 372 -7.24 10.23 1.93
N THR A 373 -6.07 10.01 2.51
CA THR A 373 -5.71 8.71 3.08
C THR A 373 -5.16 8.82 4.49
N GLY A 374 -5.40 7.81 5.29
CA GLY A 374 -4.83 7.67 6.64
C GLY A 374 -3.40 7.11 6.65
N ASP A 375 -2.85 6.71 5.50
CA ASP A 375 -1.47 6.32 5.29
C ASP A 375 -0.96 6.88 3.94
N ASP A 376 -0.11 6.22 3.17
CA ASP A 376 0.41 6.78 1.91
C ASP A 376 -0.70 6.91 0.84
N CYS A 377 -0.67 7.98 0.03
CA CYS A 377 -1.62 8.11 -1.08
C CYS A 377 -1.34 7.08 -2.17
N ILE A 378 -0.10 7.01 -2.63
CA ILE A 378 0.40 5.99 -3.56
C ILE A 378 1.66 5.40 -2.95
N ALA A 379 1.72 4.06 -2.79
CA ALA A 379 2.92 3.39 -2.30
C ALA A 379 3.31 2.21 -3.21
N ILE A 380 4.25 2.44 -4.10
CA ILE A 380 4.76 1.43 -5.03
C ILE A 380 5.59 0.41 -4.27
N LYS A 381 5.26 -0.87 -4.41
CA LYS A 381 5.87 -1.99 -3.68
C LYS A 381 6.40 -3.06 -4.63
N ALA A 382 7.34 -3.88 -4.16
CA ALA A 382 7.94 -4.97 -4.96
C ALA A 382 8.49 -6.09 -4.07
N GLY A 383 7.66 -6.63 -3.19
CA GLY A 383 8.06 -7.73 -2.30
C GLY A 383 8.77 -7.28 -1.01
N LYS A 384 8.75 -8.13 -0.01
CA LYS A 384 9.31 -7.89 1.32
C LYS A 384 10.33 -8.96 1.68
N ASN A 385 11.51 -8.54 2.13
CA ASN A 385 12.56 -9.41 2.63
C ASN A 385 12.96 -10.48 1.59
N ARG A 386 12.80 -11.76 1.87
CA ARG A 386 13.08 -12.86 0.94
C ARG A 386 12.02 -13.06 -0.14
N ASP A 387 10.84 -12.45 0.00
CA ASP A 387 9.73 -12.65 -0.93
C ASP A 387 9.87 -11.71 -2.13
N THR A 388 10.60 -12.18 -3.14
CA THR A 388 10.87 -11.46 -4.39
C THR A 388 10.33 -12.18 -5.63
N GLN A 389 9.45 -13.17 -5.43
CA GLN A 389 9.03 -14.09 -6.48
C GLN A 389 8.27 -13.43 -7.64
N TYR A 390 7.64 -12.29 -7.40
CA TYR A 390 6.87 -11.57 -8.43
C TYR A 390 7.72 -10.56 -9.23
N GLY A 391 8.96 -10.33 -8.83
CA GLY A 391 9.88 -9.43 -9.50
C GLY A 391 9.64 -7.95 -9.22
N PRO A 392 10.12 -7.04 -10.09
CA PRO A 392 10.06 -5.61 -9.87
C PRO A 392 8.69 -5.00 -10.16
N SER A 393 8.43 -3.84 -9.55
CA SER A 393 7.45 -2.87 -10.04
C SER A 393 8.11 -1.94 -11.05
N GLN A 394 7.52 -1.82 -12.25
CA GLN A 394 8.17 -1.07 -13.33
C GLN A 394 7.19 -0.46 -14.34
N ASN A 395 7.70 0.55 -15.08
CA ASN A 395 6.94 1.21 -16.14
C ASN A 395 5.62 1.83 -15.62
N ILE A 396 5.73 2.62 -14.56
CA ILE A 396 4.59 3.22 -13.86
C ILE A 396 4.56 4.72 -14.15
N VAL A 397 3.41 5.22 -14.61
CA VAL A 397 3.17 6.65 -14.82
C VAL A 397 2.07 7.13 -13.90
N ILE A 398 2.34 8.20 -13.16
CA ILE A 398 1.41 8.90 -12.26
C ILE A 398 1.27 10.32 -12.78
N GLN A 399 0.05 10.74 -13.18
CA GLN A 399 -0.17 12.06 -13.74
C GLN A 399 -1.55 12.64 -13.44
N GLY A 400 -1.65 13.98 -13.34
CA GLY A 400 -2.91 14.69 -13.15
C GLY A 400 -3.59 14.44 -11.79
N CYS A 401 -2.93 13.79 -10.84
CA CYS A 401 -3.52 13.39 -9.57
C CYS A 401 -3.44 14.51 -8.51
N THR A 402 -4.40 14.47 -7.58
CA THR A 402 -4.45 15.36 -6.41
C THR A 402 -4.36 14.54 -5.12
N MET A 403 -3.47 14.93 -4.20
CA MET A 403 -3.32 14.34 -2.87
C MET A 403 -3.73 15.37 -1.82
N GLN A 404 -4.73 15.02 -1.00
CA GLN A 404 -5.31 15.92 -0.01
C GLN A 404 -4.72 15.72 1.39
N SER A 405 -4.37 14.51 1.75
CA SER A 405 -3.75 14.14 3.02
C SER A 405 -3.04 12.80 2.90
N GLY A 406 -2.27 12.40 3.91
CA GLY A 406 -1.63 11.09 3.98
C GLY A 406 -0.20 11.12 4.52
N HIS A 407 0.43 9.94 4.67
CA HIS A 407 1.81 9.86 5.14
C HIS A 407 2.83 10.22 4.06
N GLY A 408 2.58 9.87 2.81
CA GLY A 408 3.38 10.25 1.66
C GLY A 408 2.52 10.39 0.42
N ALA A 409 2.73 11.45 -0.39
CA ALA A 409 1.93 11.63 -1.59
C ALA A 409 2.33 10.63 -2.69
N VAL A 410 3.61 10.58 -3.04
CA VAL A 410 4.20 9.55 -3.90
C VAL A 410 5.29 8.83 -3.13
N THR A 411 5.01 7.60 -2.73
CA THR A 411 5.91 6.77 -1.92
C THR A 411 6.42 5.56 -2.72
N LEU A 412 7.69 5.23 -2.52
CA LEU A 412 8.36 4.05 -3.05
C LEU A 412 8.78 3.19 -1.85
N GLY A 413 8.25 1.96 -1.77
CA GLY A 413 8.48 1.05 -0.63
C GLY A 413 7.38 1.14 0.46
N SER A 414 7.71 0.67 1.70
CA SER A 414 8.99 0.12 2.18
C SER A 414 9.35 -1.24 1.57
N GLU A 415 8.39 -1.97 1.09
CA GLU A 415 8.52 -3.28 0.46
C GLU A 415 9.05 -3.10 -0.97
N MET A 416 10.37 -3.29 -1.19
CA MET A 416 10.99 -3.11 -2.51
C MET A 416 12.06 -4.17 -2.82
N ALA A 417 11.98 -5.31 -2.17
CA ALA A 417 12.98 -6.38 -2.30
C ALA A 417 13.18 -6.87 -3.75
N GLY A 418 12.13 -6.85 -4.58
CA GLY A 418 12.18 -7.21 -6.00
C GLY A 418 12.66 -6.08 -6.92
N GLY A 419 12.81 -4.85 -6.40
CA GLY A 419 13.22 -3.67 -7.17
C GLY A 419 12.06 -2.82 -7.68
N ILE A 420 12.35 -1.52 -7.84
CA ILE A 420 11.42 -0.53 -8.43
C ILE A 420 12.19 0.26 -9.49
N GLU A 421 11.64 0.35 -10.69
CA GLU A 421 12.30 1.10 -11.76
C GLU A 421 11.33 1.70 -12.80
N ASN A 422 11.80 2.70 -13.54
CA ASN A 422 11.02 3.38 -14.58
C ASN A 422 9.68 3.92 -14.03
N VAL A 423 9.76 4.74 -12.98
CA VAL A 423 8.60 5.42 -12.37
C VAL A 423 8.63 6.89 -12.77
N PHE A 424 7.51 7.38 -13.28
CA PHE A 424 7.35 8.73 -13.78
C PHE A 424 6.14 9.37 -13.09
N ALA A 425 6.37 10.47 -12.36
CA ALA A 425 5.35 11.24 -11.67
C ALA A 425 5.34 12.68 -12.19
N ARG A 426 4.21 13.15 -12.76
CA ARG A 426 4.13 14.49 -13.32
C ARG A 426 2.77 15.15 -13.18
N ASP A 427 2.76 16.49 -13.24
CA ASP A 427 1.54 17.30 -13.25
C ASP A 427 0.65 17.00 -12.04
N LEU A 428 1.24 17.03 -10.84
CA LEU A 428 0.60 16.66 -9.59
C LEU A 428 0.33 17.88 -8.71
N VAL A 429 -0.74 17.79 -7.91
CA VAL A 429 -1.06 18.78 -6.87
C VAL A 429 -1.15 18.07 -5.52
N PHE A 430 -0.24 18.41 -4.62
CA PHE A 430 -0.31 17.95 -3.25
C PHE A 430 -0.97 19.06 -2.41
N GLU A 431 -2.30 19.02 -2.36
CA GLU A 431 -3.08 20.09 -1.75
C GLU A 431 -2.85 20.21 -0.26
N ASN A 432 -2.55 19.08 0.41
CA ASN A 432 -2.46 19.03 1.87
C ASN A 432 -3.65 19.78 2.52
N LYS A 433 -4.87 19.46 2.06
CA LYS A 433 -6.09 20.17 2.42
C LYS A 433 -6.40 20.06 3.92
N ASN A 434 -6.13 18.89 4.48
CA ASN A 434 -6.43 18.55 5.87
C ASN A 434 -5.22 18.76 6.78
N TRP A 435 -4.36 19.73 6.47
CA TRP A 435 -3.10 19.97 7.19
C TRP A 435 -3.26 20.19 8.70
N ALA A 436 -4.44 20.58 9.18
CA ALA A 436 -4.71 20.79 10.61
C ALA A 436 -5.01 19.48 11.37
N SER A 437 -5.71 18.54 10.74
CA SER A 437 -6.18 17.28 11.37
C SER A 437 -5.43 16.05 10.86
N ASN A 438 -5.19 15.97 9.57
CA ASN A 438 -4.48 14.85 8.92
C ASN A 438 -3.51 15.39 7.85
N PRO A 439 -2.40 16.05 8.26
CA PRO A 439 -1.48 16.67 7.32
C PRO A 439 -0.76 15.64 6.46
N LEU A 440 -0.42 16.03 5.23
CA LEU A 440 0.52 15.31 4.41
C LEU A 440 1.90 15.31 5.08
N ASN A 441 2.40 14.16 5.51
CA ASN A 441 3.65 14.08 6.25
C ASN A 441 4.87 14.34 5.38
N THR A 442 4.88 13.81 4.16
CA THR A 442 5.96 13.96 3.18
C THR A 442 5.38 14.02 1.77
N ALA A 443 6.08 14.61 0.83
CA ALA A 443 5.60 14.73 -0.54
C ALA A 443 6.15 13.62 -1.45
N ILE A 444 7.46 13.57 -1.64
CA ILE A 444 8.17 12.58 -2.46
C ILE A 444 8.98 11.71 -1.51
N ARG A 445 8.60 10.45 -1.39
CA ARG A 445 9.11 9.58 -0.33
C ARG A 445 9.68 8.28 -0.87
N LEU A 446 10.91 7.94 -0.49
CA LEU A 446 11.43 6.59 -0.49
C LEU A 446 11.56 6.12 0.97
N LYS A 447 11.04 4.94 1.29
CA LYS A 447 11.25 4.29 2.59
C LYS A 447 11.63 2.83 2.36
N THR A 448 12.75 2.39 2.94
CA THR A 448 13.23 1.01 2.89
C THR A 448 14.23 0.77 4.02
N ASN A 449 14.79 -0.41 4.13
CA ASN A 449 15.77 -0.71 5.16
C ASN A 449 16.69 -1.88 4.78
N MET A 450 17.62 -2.22 5.67
CA MET A 450 18.63 -3.25 5.48
C MET A 450 18.08 -4.69 5.42
N ASN A 451 16.79 -4.89 5.72
CA ASN A 451 16.13 -6.18 5.60
C ASN A 451 15.40 -6.36 4.27
N ARG A 452 15.03 -5.26 3.60
CA ARG A 452 14.27 -5.28 2.34
C ARG A 452 15.13 -5.67 1.15
N GLY A 453 16.32 -5.11 1.04
CA GLY A 453 17.14 -5.25 -0.17
C GLY A 453 16.52 -4.53 -1.36
N GLY A 454 16.79 -5.07 -2.55
CA GLY A 454 16.25 -4.55 -3.79
C GLY A 454 16.93 -3.26 -4.26
N TYR A 455 16.31 -2.63 -5.23
CA TYR A 455 16.84 -1.39 -5.81
C TYR A 455 15.72 -0.42 -6.19
N LEU A 456 16.06 0.88 -6.17
CA LEU A 456 15.32 1.94 -6.85
C LEU A 456 16.23 2.59 -7.88
N ARG A 457 15.76 2.68 -9.13
CA ARG A 457 16.43 3.42 -10.18
C ARG A 457 15.45 3.98 -11.22
N HIS A 458 15.88 5.02 -11.94
CA HIS A 458 15.08 5.66 -12.98
C HIS A 458 13.73 6.16 -12.44
N PHE A 459 13.79 6.95 -11.37
CA PHE A 459 12.64 7.65 -10.80
C PHE A 459 12.66 9.11 -11.22
N TYR A 460 11.60 9.55 -11.89
CA TYR A 460 11.49 10.88 -12.48
C TYR A 460 10.25 11.59 -11.95
N VAL A 461 10.45 12.82 -11.45
CA VAL A 461 9.36 13.68 -10.94
C VAL A 461 9.47 15.04 -11.61
N LYS A 462 8.35 15.57 -12.14
CA LYS A 462 8.30 16.95 -12.62
C LYS A 462 6.94 17.60 -12.46
N ASN A 463 6.95 18.94 -12.38
CA ASN A 463 5.74 19.77 -12.31
C ASN A 463 4.82 19.36 -11.17
N VAL A 464 5.28 19.57 -9.93
CA VAL A 464 4.53 19.28 -8.70
C VAL A 464 4.30 20.58 -7.93
N ARG A 465 3.06 20.85 -7.57
CA ARG A 465 2.68 21.99 -6.74
C ARG A 465 2.21 21.52 -5.37
N ILE A 466 2.70 22.15 -4.30
CA ILE A 466 2.40 21.84 -2.91
C ILE A 466 1.98 23.17 -2.22
N PRO A 467 0.77 23.68 -2.50
CA PRO A 467 0.39 25.05 -2.10
C PRO A 467 0.34 25.26 -0.58
N ASN A 468 0.06 24.22 0.19
CA ASN A 468 -0.08 24.28 1.66
C ASN A 468 1.04 23.50 2.38
N GLY A 469 2.23 23.41 1.77
CA GLY A 469 3.37 22.73 2.37
C GLY A 469 3.12 21.27 2.73
N VAL A 470 3.96 20.75 3.60
CA VAL A 470 3.80 19.45 4.28
C VAL A 470 3.83 19.65 5.78
N GLN A 471 3.77 18.59 6.58
CA GLN A 471 3.83 18.68 8.04
C GLN A 471 5.06 19.48 8.50
N LEU A 472 4.84 20.45 9.42
CA LEU A 472 5.90 21.32 9.95
C LEU A 472 6.65 20.73 11.16
N SER A 473 6.20 19.58 11.66
CA SER A 473 6.84 18.87 12.77
C SER A 473 7.60 17.66 12.23
N PRO A 474 8.88 17.48 12.64
CA PRO A 474 9.70 16.36 12.17
C PRO A 474 9.36 15.07 12.89
N SER A 475 9.67 13.94 12.24
CA SER A 475 9.81 12.66 12.93
C SER A 475 11.09 12.62 13.79
N PHE A 476 11.16 11.58 14.63
CA PHE A 476 12.37 11.23 15.36
C PHE A 476 12.94 9.92 14.77
N TYR A 477 14.18 9.98 14.30
CA TYR A 477 14.91 8.79 13.87
C TYR A 477 15.52 8.10 15.09
N ALA A 478 15.12 6.88 15.35
CA ALA A 478 15.63 6.03 16.44
C ALA A 478 16.61 5.00 15.85
N SER A 479 17.90 5.20 16.07
CA SER A 479 18.94 4.29 15.59
C SER A 479 19.01 3.01 16.41
N LEU A 480 19.53 1.95 15.79
CA LEU A 480 19.86 0.70 16.47
C LEU A 480 21.14 0.83 17.31
N PRO A 481 21.35 -0.02 18.32
CA PRO A 481 22.64 -0.20 18.96
C PRO A 481 23.73 -0.50 17.92
N GLY A 482 24.91 0.09 18.08
CA GLY A 482 26.02 -0.08 17.14
C GLY A 482 25.89 0.70 15.83
N SER A 483 24.80 1.44 15.61
CA SER A 483 24.64 2.29 14.44
C SER A 483 25.70 3.39 14.39
N PRO A 484 26.29 3.68 13.21
CA PRO A 484 27.23 4.80 13.05
C PRO A 484 26.57 6.17 13.18
N ILE A 485 25.24 6.25 13.17
CA ILE A 485 24.49 7.48 13.39
C ILE A 485 23.66 7.40 14.66
N ALA A 486 23.71 8.46 15.46
CA ALA A 486 22.94 8.56 16.69
C ALA A 486 21.46 8.88 16.39
N SER A 487 20.57 8.44 17.28
CA SER A 487 19.17 8.85 17.29
C SER A 487 19.04 10.37 17.34
N ARG A 488 18.15 10.93 16.52
CA ARG A 488 17.98 12.37 16.39
C ARG A 488 16.65 12.78 15.78
N THR A 489 16.32 14.04 15.97
CA THR A 489 15.21 14.68 15.27
C THR A 489 15.62 14.98 13.82
N VAL A 490 15.03 14.28 12.87
CA VAL A 490 15.21 14.49 11.44
C VAL A 490 13.99 13.97 10.68
N ALA A 491 13.60 14.68 9.63
CA ALA A 491 12.34 14.45 8.92
C ALA A 491 12.42 13.23 7.97
N THR A 492 12.75 12.04 8.50
CA THR A 492 12.80 10.81 7.70
C THR A 492 11.42 10.25 7.38
N ALA A 493 10.45 10.36 8.30
CA ALA A 493 9.10 9.85 8.13
C ALA A 493 8.01 10.95 8.09
N ALA A 494 8.32 12.13 8.58
CA ALA A 494 7.40 13.27 8.54
C ALA A 494 8.18 14.60 8.60
N GLY A 495 7.70 15.60 7.87
CA GLY A 495 8.23 16.96 7.90
C GLY A 495 9.21 17.28 6.76
N ALA A 496 9.38 16.43 5.74
CA ALA A 496 10.21 16.76 4.59
C ALA A 496 9.42 16.75 3.27
N VAL A 497 9.82 17.59 2.33
CA VAL A 497 9.26 17.58 0.98
C VAL A 497 9.80 16.38 0.20
N VAL A 498 11.12 16.19 0.20
CA VAL A 498 11.79 15.02 -0.35
C VAL A 498 12.44 14.25 0.77
N THR A 499 12.09 12.99 0.94
CA THR A 499 12.72 12.13 1.94
C THR A 499 13.07 10.76 1.37
N PHE A 500 14.32 10.36 1.52
CA PHE A 500 14.78 9.00 1.29
C PHE A 500 15.28 8.45 2.64
N ASP A 501 14.58 7.42 3.12
CA ASP A 501 14.92 6.74 4.38
C ASP A 501 15.25 5.29 4.07
N CYS A 502 16.54 4.98 3.97
CA CYS A 502 17.05 3.62 3.75
C CYS A 502 17.32 2.87 5.07
N ASP A 503 16.90 3.42 6.19
CA ASP A 503 16.92 2.77 7.51
C ASP A 503 15.54 2.94 8.21
N TYR A 504 14.48 2.82 7.45
CA TYR A 504 13.10 2.98 7.89
C TYR A 504 12.74 1.95 8.96
N THR A 505 12.25 2.42 10.12
CA THR A 505 11.89 1.59 11.28
C THR A 505 12.93 0.54 11.65
N PRO A 506 14.21 0.92 11.88
CA PRO A 506 15.29 -0.04 12.08
C PRO A 506 15.06 -0.96 13.28
N THR A 507 14.37 -0.50 14.31
CA THR A 507 14.05 -1.27 15.52
C THR A 507 13.04 -2.41 15.29
N ALA A 508 12.35 -2.41 14.15
CA ALA A 508 11.45 -3.49 13.75
C ALA A 508 12.15 -4.55 12.89
N ASP A 509 13.35 -4.28 12.41
CA ASP A 509 14.12 -5.21 11.59
C ASP A 509 14.84 -6.25 12.44
N THR A 510 14.74 -7.48 11.99
CA THR A 510 15.39 -8.62 12.64
C THR A 510 16.58 -9.15 11.86
N VAL A 511 16.55 -9.05 10.54
CA VAL A 511 17.61 -9.48 9.63
C VAL A 511 18.11 -8.27 8.84
N ARG A 512 19.39 -7.93 8.91
CA ARG A 512 19.97 -6.72 8.31
C ARG A 512 21.11 -7.02 7.33
N THR A 513 20.88 -7.98 6.45
CA THR A 513 21.92 -8.49 5.54
C THR A 513 21.64 -8.15 4.07
N ARG A 514 20.61 -7.34 3.79
CA ARG A 514 20.17 -7.00 2.44
C ARG A 514 20.12 -5.48 2.25
N PRO A 515 21.27 -4.81 2.02
CA PRO A 515 21.27 -3.37 1.78
C PRO A 515 20.52 -3.05 0.49
N PRO A 516 19.68 -2.00 0.49
CA PRO A 516 19.05 -1.52 -0.72
C PRO A 516 20.03 -0.70 -1.56
N GLU A 517 19.78 -0.63 -2.87
CA GLU A 517 20.49 0.25 -3.79
C GLU A 517 19.58 1.36 -4.31
N VAL A 518 20.01 2.61 -4.23
CA VAL A 518 19.23 3.77 -4.70
C VAL A 518 20.06 4.62 -5.65
N SER A 519 19.57 4.81 -6.87
CA SER A 519 20.26 5.62 -7.86
C SER A 519 19.31 6.18 -8.95
N ASP A 520 19.81 7.12 -9.74
CA ASP A 520 19.13 7.65 -10.92
C ASP A 520 17.74 8.24 -10.59
N VAL A 521 17.73 9.20 -9.67
CA VAL A 521 16.54 9.93 -9.25
C VAL A 521 16.61 11.36 -9.73
N HIS A 522 15.57 11.81 -10.43
CA HIS A 522 15.49 13.13 -11.03
C HIS A 522 14.19 13.81 -10.61
N ILE A 523 14.31 14.88 -9.83
CA ILE A 523 13.19 15.68 -9.33
C ILE A 523 13.32 17.09 -9.90
N SER A 524 12.27 17.59 -10.54
CA SER A 524 12.29 18.92 -11.15
C SER A 524 10.97 19.65 -11.02
N GLN A 525 11.02 20.99 -11.07
CA GLN A 525 9.83 21.85 -11.10
C GLN A 525 8.85 21.55 -9.95
N VAL A 526 9.38 21.48 -8.72
CA VAL A 526 8.59 21.35 -7.50
C VAL A 526 8.50 22.71 -6.84
N THR A 527 7.29 23.17 -6.52
CA THR A 527 7.04 24.43 -5.80
C THR A 527 6.23 24.19 -4.55
N VAL A 528 6.71 24.74 -3.44
CA VAL A 528 6.11 24.51 -2.11
C VAL A 528 5.73 25.84 -1.47
N GLY A 529 4.47 25.98 -1.11
CA GLY A 529 3.93 27.14 -0.38
C GLY A 529 4.10 27.01 1.13
N ASP A 530 4.00 28.12 1.83
CA ASP A 530 4.04 28.17 3.29
C ASP A 530 2.65 27.95 3.90
N VAL A 531 2.61 27.31 5.06
CA VAL A 531 1.43 27.12 5.89
C VAL A 531 1.74 27.50 7.33
N SER A 532 0.71 27.81 8.12
CA SER A 532 0.82 28.02 9.56
C SER A 532 0.20 26.83 10.30
N GLN A 533 0.99 26.14 11.12
CA GLN A 533 0.58 24.94 11.83
C GLN A 533 1.25 24.90 13.21
N GLY A 534 0.47 24.74 14.28
CA GLY A 534 0.99 24.59 15.64
C GLY A 534 1.87 25.76 16.09
N GLY A 535 1.54 27.02 15.71
CA GLY A 535 2.34 28.20 16.01
C GLY A 535 3.61 28.35 15.18
N LYS A 536 3.89 27.46 14.24
CA LYS A 536 5.00 27.54 13.29
C LYS A 536 4.48 28.00 11.93
N ARG A 537 5.31 28.70 11.18
CA ARG A 537 5.05 29.04 9.78
C ARG A 537 6.20 28.55 8.93
N GLY A 538 5.90 27.92 7.80
CA GLY A 538 6.87 27.42 6.86
C GLY A 538 6.25 26.51 5.83
N SER A 539 7.07 25.97 4.94
CA SER A 539 6.67 25.03 3.89
C SER A 539 6.80 23.56 4.32
N CYS A 540 7.74 23.28 5.22
CA CYS A 540 8.10 21.95 5.72
C CYS A 540 9.00 22.13 6.96
N TYR A 541 9.41 21.05 7.61
CA TYR A 541 10.47 21.12 8.61
C TYR A 541 11.86 21.13 7.97
N GLN A 542 12.12 20.24 7.02
CA GLN A 542 13.33 20.19 6.20
C GLN A 542 12.95 20.05 4.72
N ALA A 543 13.71 20.66 3.81
CA ALA A 543 13.43 20.59 2.39
C ALA A 543 13.74 19.20 1.81
N VAL A 544 14.95 18.69 2.08
CA VAL A 544 15.44 17.41 1.57
C VAL A 544 16.14 16.63 2.67
N VAL A 545 15.73 15.39 2.85
CA VAL A 545 16.34 14.42 3.76
C VAL A 545 16.71 13.17 2.97
N ILE A 546 17.99 12.82 2.94
CA ILE A 546 18.47 11.56 2.38
C ILE A 546 19.31 10.84 3.43
N LEU A 547 18.68 9.85 4.06
CA LEU A 547 19.34 8.90 4.93
C LEU A 547 19.58 7.63 4.11
N GLY A 548 20.79 7.53 3.54
CA GLY A 548 21.22 6.36 2.77
C GLY A 548 21.38 5.11 3.62
N PRO A 549 21.68 3.94 3.02
CA PRO A 549 21.81 2.67 3.74
C PRO A 549 22.77 2.75 4.92
N VAL A 550 22.34 2.24 6.08
CA VAL A 550 23.07 2.29 7.34
C VAL A 550 23.49 0.88 7.74
N ALA A 551 24.79 0.57 7.69
CA ALA A 551 25.31 -0.69 8.17
C ALA A 551 25.24 -0.75 9.71
N SER A 552 24.78 -1.88 10.25
CA SER A 552 24.71 -2.15 11.69
C SER A 552 24.85 -3.66 11.92
N ASP A 553 25.51 -4.04 13.01
CA ASP A 553 25.66 -5.42 13.45
C ASP A 553 24.49 -5.90 14.34
N TYR A 554 23.42 -5.14 14.36
CA TYR A 554 22.22 -5.49 15.12
C TYR A 554 21.78 -6.94 14.86
N ASN A 555 21.40 -7.61 15.92
CA ASN A 555 20.94 -8.99 15.91
C ASN A 555 21.93 -10.01 15.33
N GLY A 556 23.22 -9.71 15.42
CA GLY A 556 24.31 -10.62 15.06
C GLY A 556 24.47 -10.83 13.55
N ALA A 557 24.02 -9.89 12.72
CA ALA A 557 24.29 -9.92 11.28
C ALA A 557 25.83 -9.84 11.03
N GLN A 558 26.43 -10.97 10.64
CA GLN A 558 27.87 -11.08 10.38
C GLN A 558 28.14 -11.92 9.13
N PRO A 559 29.06 -11.51 8.25
CA PRO A 559 29.67 -10.18 8.23
C PRO A 559 28.65 -9.11 7.87
N MET A 560 28.85 -7.88 8.35
CA MET A 560 28.01 -6.76 7.90
C MET A 560 28.16 -6.58 6.39
N PRO A 561 27.05 -6.48 5.63
CA PRO A 561 27.14 -6.28 4.20
C PRO A 561 27.71 -4.89 3.89
N ALA A 562 28.44 -4.78 2.80
CA ALA A 562 28.84 -3.49 2.26
C ALA A 562 27.61 -2.71 1.80
N VAL A 563 27.53 -1.43 2.16
CA VAL A 563 26.48 -0.52 1.74
C VAL A 563 26.99 0.43 0.67
N LEU A 564 26.17 0.70 -0.34
CA LEU A 564 26.47 1.70 -1.36
C LEU A 564 25.80 3.04 -1.01
N PRO A 565 26.45 4.18 -1.31
CA PRO A 565 25.81 5.47 -1.15
C PRO A 565 24.63 5.61 -2.14
N VAL A 566 23.63 6.40 -1.74
CA VAL A 566 22.63 6.92 -2.68
C VAL A 566 23.34 7.79 -3.71
N ARG A 567 23.15 7.55 -5.01
CA ARG A 567 23.96 8.17 -6.05
C ARG A 567 23.13 8.62 -7.27
N ARG A 568 23.69 9.56 -8.03
CA ARG A 568 23.04 10.12 -9.22
C ARG A 568 21.64 10.67 -8.96
N VAL A 569 21.52 11.46 -7.90
CA VAL A 569 20.30 12.19 -7.56
C VAL A 569 20.44 13.63 -8.07
N THR A 570 19.43 14.09 -8.80
CA THR A 570 19.38 15.48 -9.30
C THR A 570 18.07 16.13 -8.87
N ILE A 571 18.17 17.31 -8.27
CA ILE A 571 17.03 18.17 -7.94
C ILE A 571 17.23 19.48 -8.72
N LYS A 572 16.27 19.83 -9.58
CA LYS A 572 16.43 20.91 -10.53
C LYS A 572 15.20 21.81 -10.62
N ASP A 573 15.41 23.13 -10.76
CA ASP A 573 14.35 24.12 -10.96
C ASP A 573 13.23 24.01 -9.88
N CYS A 574 13.61 23.84 -8.61
CA CYS A 574 12.69 23.66 -7.48
C CYS A 574 12.71 24.87 -6.54
N ASP A 575 11.55 25.17 -5.94
CA ASP A 575 11.43 26.14 -4.86
C ASP A 575 10.75 25.46 -3.66
N PHE A 576 11.52 25.23 -2.60
CA PHE A 576 11.06 24.53 -1.40
C PHE A 576 10.48 25.48 -0.34
N GLY A 577 10.27 26.78 -0.65
CA GLY A 577 9.72 27.74 0.30
C GLY A 577 10.63 27.96 1.52
N HIS A 578 10.02 28.03 2.71
CA HIS A 578 10.71 28.35 3.97
C HIS A 578 10.66 27.17 4.95
N PRO A 579 11.65 26.25 4.95
CA PRO A 579 11.75 25.22 5.97
C PRO A 579 11.85 25.79 7.39
N VAL A 580 11.15 25.18 8.35
CA VAL A 580 11.20 25.60 9.77
C VAL A 580 12.61 25.43 10.35
N ASN A 581 13.32 24.36 9.94
CA ASN A 581 14.72 24.17 10.29
C ASN A 581 15.63 24.88 9.26
N ASP A 582 15.72 26.20 9.37
CA ASP A 582 16.51 27.07 8.51
C ASP A 582 18.02 26.84 8.62
N LYS A 583 18.48 26.33 9.78
CA LYS A 583 19.90 26.01 10.03
C LYS A 583 20.35 24.73 9.34
N GLN A 584 19.45 23.76 9.17
CA GLN A 584 19.72 22.49 8.51
C GLN A 584 18.54 22.09 7.60
N PRO A 585 18.29 22.85 6.53
CA PRO A 585 17.20 22.53 5.60
C PRO A 585 17.43 21.25 4.79
N LEU A 586 18.69 20.79 4.74
CA LEU A 586 19.10 19.54 4.11
C LEU A 586 19.73 18.63 5.16
N TYR A 587 19.38 17.33 5.16
CA TYR A 587 20.06 16.29 5.93
C TYR A 587 20.52 15.18 4.98
N LEU A 588 21.81 14.89 4.98
CA LEU A 588 22.41 13.88 4.09
C LEU A 588 23.27 12.91 4.92
N TYR A 589 23.11 11.62 4.64
CA TYR A 589 23.97 10.56 5.17
C TYR A 589 24.13 9.46 4.11
N ASN A 590 25.34 9.01 3.86
CA ASN A 590 25.71 8.02 2.85
C ASN A 590 25.14 8.36 1.46
N VAL A 591 25.49 9.55 0.98
CA VAL A 591 25.06 10.12 -0.31
C VAL A 591 26.30 10.53 -1.11
N GLN A 592 26.29 10.23 -2.40
CA GLN A 592 27.36 10.61 -3.32
C GLN A 592 26.82 11.45 -4.48
N GLY A 593 27.28 12.69 -4.57
CA GLY A 593 27.05 13.55 -5.72
C GLY A 593 25.57 13.94 -5.94
N LEU A 594 24.86 14.31 -4.86
CA LEU A 594 23.56 14.97 -4.98
C LEU A 594 23.74 16.29 -5.72
N LYS A 595 23.15 16.41 -6.92
CA LYS A 595 23.22 17.64 -7.71
C LYS A 595 21.98 18.50 -7.45
N LEU A 596 22.22 19.72 -6.99
CA LEU A 596 21.25 20.81 -6.93
C LEU A 596 21.51 21.76 -8.10
N ASP A 597 20.50 22.07 -8.91
CA ASP A 597 20.58 22.94 -10.08
C ASP A 597 19.37 23.89 -10.06
N ASN A 598 19.61 25.18 -9.84
CA ASN A 598 18.57 26.19 -9.70
C ASN A 598 17.52 25.84 -8.63
N VAL A 599 17.97 25.42 -7.44
CA VAL A 599 17.11 25.10 -6.28
C VAL A 599 17.02 26.32 -5.36
N ARG A 600 15.82 26.69 -4.91
CA ARG A 600 15.59 27.76 -3.93
C ARG A 600 15.15 27.19 -2.60
N ILE A 601 15.77 27.68 -1.52
CA ILE A 601 15.39 27.38 -0.12
C ILE A 601 15.46 28.68 0.65
N SER A 602 14.39 29.09 1.32
CA SER A 602 14.28 30.36 2.03
C SER A 602 14.66 31.56 1.15
N GLY A 603 14.24 31.51 -0.13
CA GLY A 603 14.54 32.53 -1.13
C GLY A 603 15.96 32.52 -1.68
N GLN A 604 16.88 31.73 -1.13
CA GLN A 604 18.27 31.64 -1.58
C GLN A 604 18.43 30.54 -2.63
N ARG A 605 19.07 30.89 -3.74
CA ARG A 605 19.40 29.95 -4.81
C ARG A 605 20.62 29.10 -4.42
N MET A 606 20.51 27.81 -4.67
CA MET A 606 21.59 26.82 -4.50
C MET A 606 21.87 26.11 -5.81
N ASP A 607 23.14 26.15 -6.23
CA ASP A 607 23.73 25.37 -7.31
C ASP A 607 24.92 24.62 -6.70
N ALA A 608 24.82 23.32 -6.48
CA ALA A 608 25.80 22.57 -5.69
C ALA A 608 25.85 21.09 -6.10
N SER A 609 27.00 20.44 -5.79
CA SER A 609 27.13 18.98 -5.77
C SER A 609 27.57 18.57 -4.37
N LEU A 610 26.74 17.80 -3.67
CA LEU A 610 26.87 17.47 -2.26
C LEU A 610 27.13 15.96 -2.08
N SER A 611 28.01 15.59 -1.13
CA SER A 611 28.24 14.22 -0.69
C SER A 611 28.36 14.20 0.84
N ALA A 612 27.88 13.12 1.48
CA ALA A 612 27.92 12.95 2.94
C ALA A 612 27.93 11.47 3.35
#